data_7dfa0688eb96c16e6408571fdd765216
#
_entry.id   7dfa0688eb96c16e6408571fdd765216
#
_cell.length_a   1.000
_cell.length_b   1.000
_cell.length_c   1.000
_cell.angle_alpha   90.00
_cell.angle_beta   90.00
_cell.angle_gamma   90.00
#
_symmetry.space_group_name_H-M   'P 1'
#
loop_
_entity.id
_entity.type
_entity.pdbx_description
1 polymer ?
#
loop_
_entity_poly.entity_id
_entity_poly.type
_entity_poly.pdbx_seq_one_letter_code
_entity_poly.pdbx_strand_id
1 'polypeptide(L)'
;MITYKSTRGSNNYKTAAQAVIQGIAEDKGLYVPDVIPALPMAIEDMIGMPYKQVAFEIIRTFFDDYTEEEMKYCTDGAYTNKFEEEEIVPVKEAGGAYFLELYHGRTAAFKDMALSILPYLLTTAMKKENEEKKICILTATSGDTGKAALEGFADVPGTEIVVFFPNHGVSEVQERQMITQEGDNTHVFAIEGNFDDAQTGVKKIFNDGAFAEKLAGFGCKLSSANSINIGRLVPQVAYYVWGYLKLVERGVIKAGEKVNICVPTGNFGNILAAYYAGQMGIPVGKFICASNKNRVLTDFFQTGNYSTKREFYLTNSPSMDILISSNLERLLYHLSEGKGAEISELMNALENDKEYDVSQTIRDGLADFWGGTATVEETNETIGSMYRDNGYLIDTHTAVGYKVYQDYVKETGDETPTLIASTASAYKFAESVAKALDLPEEENGFKYIEAVADKTGVRVPKALRDLDKKEIRHRGVIEIPEMPEAVEGSVKA
;
A
#
# COMPACT_ATOMS: atom_id res chain seq x y z
N MET A 1 -2.25 8.36 -26.11
CA MET A 1 -1.57 7.27 -25.35
C MET A 1 -0.71 7.95 -24.29
N ILE A 2 -0.96 7.64 -23.03
CA ILE A 2 -0.18 8.14 -21.89
C ILE A 2 1.19 7.46 -21.90
N THR A 3 2.23 8.24 -21.72
CA THR A 3 3.59 7.74 -21.56
C THR A 3 4.05 7.89 -20.13
N TYR A 4 4.93 6.98 -19.71
CA TYR A 4 5.50 6.96 -18.38
C TYR A 4 6.96 7.36 -18.44
N LYS A 5 7.37 8.26 -17.54
CA LYS A 5 8.74 8.78 -17.45
C LYS A 5 9.27 8.64 -16.04
N SER A 6 10.59 8.70 -15.90
CA SER A 6 11.26 8.68 -14.60
C SER A 6 11.12 10.00 -13.88
N THR A 7 10.90 9.94 -12.57
CA THR A 7 10.96 11.11 -11.67
C THR A 7 12.34 11.78 -11.64
N ARG A 8 13.43 11.09 -12.04
CA ARG A 8 14.81 11.60 -12.00
C ARG A 8 15.34 12.11 -13.33
N GLY A 9 14.46 12.18 -14.34
CA GLY A 9 14.74 12.89 -15.61
C GLY A 9 15.30 12.03 -16.73
N SER A 10 15.32 10.70 -16.60
CA SER A 10 15.61 9.83 -17.75
C SER A 10 14.61 10.09 -18.88
N ASN A 11 15.13 10.26 -20.09
CA ASN A 11 14.33 10.46 -21.30
C ASN A 11 13.80 9.14 -21.92
N ASN A 12 13.92 8.02 -21.22
CA ASN A 12 13.44 6.74 -21.67
C ASN A 12 11.96 6.58 -21.32
N TYR A 13 11.09 7.04 -22.20
CA TYR A 13 9.64 6.93 -22.05
C TYR A 13 9.18 5.49 -22.22
N LYS A 14 8.19 5.07 -21.42
CA LYS A 14 7.60 3.74 -21.44
C LYS A 14 6.10 3.80 -21.67
N THR A 15 5.53 2.74 -22.23
CA THR A 15 4.08 2.48 -22.14
C THR A 15 3.72 2.04 -20.72
N ALA A 16 2.44 1.99 -20.39
CA ALA A 16 2.02 1.49 -19.07
C ALA A 16 2.44 0.03 -18.87
N ALA A 17 2.29 -0.81 -19.88
CA ALA A 17 2.73 -2.21 -19.87
C ALA A 17 4.22 -2.33 -19.56
N GLN A 18 5.06 -1.57 -20.24
CA GLN A 18 6.52 -1.56 -20.03
C GLN A 18 6.89 -1.07 -18.62
N ALA A 19 6.21 -0.03 -18.12
CA ALA A 19 6.46 0.52 -16.80
C ALA A 19 6.07 -0.47 -15.67
N VAL A 20 4.98 -1.22 -15.84
CA VAL A 20 4.55 -2.28 -14.90
C VAL A 20 5.56 -3.43 -14.88
N ILE A 21 6.05 -3.89 -16.04
CA ILE A 21 7.05 -4.97 -16.12
C ILE A 21 8.36 -4.55 -15.47
N GLN A 22 8.83 -3.35 -15.76
CA GLN A 22 10.12 -2.86 -15.28
C GLN A 22 10.09 -2.45 -13.80
N GLY A 23 8.99 -1.88 -13.33
CA GLY A 23 8.74 -1.50 -11.93
C GLY A 23 9.48 -0.25 -11.45
N ILE A 24 10.75 -0.08 -11.83
CA ILE A 24 11.61 1.08 -11.49
C ILE A 24 12.40 1.50 -12.72
N ALA A 25 12.67 2.79 -12.88
CA ALA A 25 13.44 3.30 -14.01
C ALA A 25 14.95 3.01 -13.87
N GLU A 26 15.68 3.05 -15.01
CA GLU A 26 17.11 2.74 -15.08
C GLU A 26 17.98 3.69 -14.25
N ASP A 27 17.53 4.94 -14.09
CA ASP A 27 18.17 5.97 -13.24
C ASP A 27 17.76 5.86 -11.78
N LYS A 28 17.10 4.76 -11.38
CA LYS A 28 16.51 4.50 -10.05
C LYS A 28 15.34 5.43 -9.68
N GLY A 29 14.85 6.25 -10.62
CA GLY A 29 13.63 7.04 -10.46
C GLY A 29 12.38 6.18 -10.54
N LEU A 30 11.27 6.75 -10.13
CA LEU A 30 9.97 6.07 -10.14
C LEU A 30 9.19 6.47 -11.40
N TYR A 31 8.44 5.53 -11.99
CA TYR A 31 7.59 5.85 -13.12
C TYR A 31 6.39 6.69 -12.69
N VAL A 32 6.15 7.79 -13.42
CA VAL A 32 4.96 8.64 -13.31
C VAL A 32 4.35 8.82 -14.71
N PRO A 33 3.03 8.95 -14.84
CA PRO A 33 2.42 9.31 -16.13
C PRO A 33 2.88 10.73 -16.51
N ASP A 34 3.09 10.97 -17.79
CA ASP A 34 3.43 12.31 -18.32
C ASP A 34 2.31 13.32 -18.09
N VAL A 35 1.07 12.83 -18.02
CA VAL A 35 -0.14 13.59 -17.63
C VAL A 35 -0.99 12.70 -16.72
N ILE A 36 -1.42 13.22 -15.58
CA ILE A 36 -2.48 12.57 -14.80
C ILE A 36 -3.79 12.81 -15.54
N PRO A 37 -4.49 11.75 -16.00
CA PRO A 37 -5.70 11.90 -16.79
C PRO A 37 -6.85 12.51 -15.97
N ALA A 38 -7.77 13.21 -16.63
CA ALA A 38 -9.03 13.59 -16.01
C ALA A 38 -9.95 12.38 -15.77
N LEU A 39 -10.98 12.55 -14.92
CA LEU A 39 -12.03 11.54 -14.78
C LEU A 39 -12.61 11.16 -16.16
N PRO A 40 -12.88 9.86 -16.39
CA PRO A 40 -13.35 9.39 -17.70
C PRO A 40 -14.76 9.89 -18.08
N MET A 41 -15.52 10.32 -17.09
CA MET A 41 -16.89 10.82 -17.23
C MET A 41 -17.25 11.76 -16.07
N ALA A 42 -18.40 12.42 -16.15
CA ALA A 42 -18.88 13.26 -15.06
C ALA A 42 -19.13 12.46 -13.77
N ILE A 43 -18.96 13.10 -12.63
CA ILE A 43 -19.16 12.46 -11.31
C ILE A 43 -20.58 11.89 -11.20
N GLU A 44 -21.57 12.63 -11.70
CA GLU A 44 -22.99 12.25 -11.69
C GLU A 44 -23.25 10.94 -12.44
N ASP A 45 -22.52 10.70 -13.53
CA ASP A 45 -22.67 9.50 -14.36
C ASP A 45 -22.03 8.26 -13.70
N MET A 46 -21.14 8.46 -12.72
CA MET A 46 -20.47 7.39 -11.97
C MET A 46 -21.24 6.97 -10.71
N ILE A 47 -22.20 7.77 -10.24
CA ILE A 47 -22.99 7.47 -9.04
C ILE A 47 -23.79 6.18 -9.26
N GLY A 48 -23.74 5.28 -8.26
CA GLY A 48 -24.42 3.98 -8.31
C GLY A 48 -23.70 2.89 -9.12
N MET A 49 -22.54 3.18 -9.73
CA MET A 49 -21.71 2.13 -10.34
C MET A 49 -21.18 1.18 -9.27
N PRO A 50 -21.09 -0.14 -9.52
CA PRO A 50 -20.37 -1.05 -8.63
C PRO A 50 -18.88 -0.70 -8.57
N TYR A 51 -18.21 -0.97 -7.43
CA TYR A 51 -16.77 -0.70 -7.25
C TYR A 51 -15.90 -1.22 -8.41
N LYS A 52 -16.15 -2.46 -8.86
CA LYS A 52 -15.40 -3.07 -9.97
C LYS A 52 -15.49 -2.26 -11.26
N GLN A 53 -16.65 -1.65 -11.54
CA GLN A 53 -16.81 -0.80 -12.72
C GLN A 53 -16.09 0.53 -12.54
N VAL A 54 -16.17 1.17 -11.37
CA VAL A 54 -15.38 2.37 -11.06
C VAL A 54 -13.88 2.07 -11.21
N ALA A 55 -13.40 0.95 -10.67
CA ALA A 55 -12.02 0.53 -10.81
C ALA A 55 -11.61 0.33 -12.27
N PHE A 56 -12.45 -0.32 -13.07
CA PHE A 56 -12.24 -0.49 -14.50
C PHE A 56 -12.10 0.86 -15.21
N GLU A 57 -13.05 1.78 -15.00
CA GLU A 57 -13.06 3.09 -15.66
C GLU A 57 -11.84 3.92 -15.26
N ILE A 58 -11.45 3.94 -13.98
CA ILE A 58 -10.31 4.72 -13.51
C ILE A 58 -8.99 4.12 -13.98
N ILE A 59 -8.80 2.81 -13.82
CA ILE A 59 -7.50 2.16 -14.12
C ILE A 59 -7.22 2.24 -15.63
N ARG A 60 -8.21 2.03 -16.48
CA ARG A 60 -8.02 2.09 -17.93
C ARG A 60 -7.61 3.49 -18.45
N THR A 61 -7.92 4.58 -17.72
CA THR A 61 -7.46 5.91 -18.13
C THR A 61 -5.95 6.08 -17.98
N PHE A 62 -5.34 5.37 -17.05
CA PHE A 62 -3.88 5.34 -16.84
C PHE A 62 -3.18 4.32 -17.75
N PHE A 63 -3.82 3.18 -17.99
CA PHE A 63 -3.29 2.06 -18.78
C PHE A 63 -3.99 2.01 -20.14
N ASP A 64 -3.91 3.11 -20.89
CA ASP A 64 -4.60 3.30 -22.16
C ASP A 64 -3.95 2.54 -23.35
N ASP A 65 -2.85 1.85 -23.10
CA ASP A 65 -2.25 0.87 -23.98
C ASP A 65 -2.85 -0.54 -23.85
N TYR A 66 -3.67 -0.79 -22.79
CA TYR A 66 -4.45 -2.02 -22.64
C TYR A 66 -5.77 -1.89 -23.40
N THR A 67 -6.19 -2.95 -24.11
CA THR A 67 -7.52 -2.99 -24.71
C THR A 67 -8.61 -3.05 -23.63
N GLU A 68 -9.84 -2.77 -24.03
CA GLU A 68 -10.99 -2.88 -23.12
C GLU A 68 -11.15 -4.31 -22.57
N GLU A 69 -10.98 -5.32 -23.42
CA GLU A 69 -11.05 -6.73 -23.03
C GLU A 69 -9.92 -7.11 -22.06
N GLU A 70 -8.69 -6.63 -22.30
CA GLU A 70 -7.55 -6.86 -21.41
C GLU A 70 -7.79 -6.22 -20.03
N MET A 71 -8.26 -4.97 -20.00
CA MET A 71 -8.53 -4.30 -18.74
C MET A 71 -9.71 -4.94 -17.99
N LYS A 72 -10.75 -5.37 -18.70
CA LYS A 72 -11.86 -6.11 -18.12
C LYS A 72 -11.39 -7.43 -17.53
N TYR A 73 -10.52 -8.19 -18.25
CA TYR A 73 -9.88 -9.38 -17.71
C TYR A 73 -9.14 -9.11 -16.41
N CYS A 74 -8.36 -8.01 -16.35
CA CYS A 74 -7.61 -7.64 -15.15
C CYS A 74 -8.53 -7.31 -13.97
N THR A 75 -9.55 -6.51 -14.18
CA THR A 75 -10.46 -6.09 -13.11
C THR A 75 -11.41 -7.20 -12.66
N ASP A 76 -11.87 -8.05 -13.59
CA ASP A 76 -12.67 -9.22 -13.24
C ASP A 76 -11.85 -10.21 -12.41
N GLY A 77 -10.61 -10.50 -12.81
CA GLY A 77 -9.71 -11.36 -12.08
C GLY A 77 -9.36 -10.84 -10.68
N ALA A 78 -9.29 -9.50 -10.52
CA ALA A 78 -8.92 -8.87 -9.27
C ALA A 78 -10.08 -8.77 -8.27
N TYR A 79 -11.28 -8.40 -8.74
CA TYR A 79 -12.36 -7.92 -7.86
C TYR A 79 -13.58 -8.81 -7.85
N THR A 80 -13.61 -9.93 -8.60
CA THR A 80 -14.72 -10.89 -8.55
C THR A 80 -14.44 -11.98 -7.51
N ASN A 81 -15.32 -12.11 -6.50
CA ASN A 81 -15.27 -13.17 -5.46
C ASN A 81 -13.97 -13.21 -4.62
N LYS A 82 -13.22 -12.11 -4.55
CA LYS A 82 -11.99 -12.02 -3.73
C LYS A 82 -12.17 -11.20 -2.45
N PHE A 83 -13.29 -10.53 -2.29
CA PHE A 83 -13.61 -9.70 -1.12
C PHE A 83 -14.82 -10.27 -0.40
N GLU A 84 -14.88 -10.06 0.91
CA GLU A 84 -15.96 -10.59 1.75
C GLU A 84 -17.22 -9.73 1.67
N GLU A 85 -17.09 -8.44 1.41
CA GLU A 85 -18.17 -7.49 1.28
C GLU A 85 -18.54 -7.26 -0.19
N GLU A 86 -19.84 -7.22 -0.47
CA GLU A 86 -20.37 -7.03 -1.83
C GLU A 86 -19.94 -5.66 -2.42
N GLU A 87 -19.91 -4.63 -1.59
CA GLU A 87 -19.42 -3.30 -1.98
C GLU A 87 -17.91 -3.26 -2.21
N ILE A 88 -17.16 -4.31 -1.84
CA ILE A 88 -15.70 -4.41 -1.86
C ILE A 88 -15.02 -3.41 -0.92
N VAL A 89 -15.44 -2.14 -0.97
CA VAL A 89 -14.94 -1.03 -0.16
C VAL A 89 -16.13 -0.32 0.50
N PRO A 90 -16.66 -0.85 1.60
CA PRO A 90 -17.70 -0.16 2.36
C PRO A 90 -17.20 1.16 2.93
N VAL A 91 -18.09 2.15 3.00
CA VAL A 91 -17.84 3.40 3.73
C VAL A 91 -18.68 3.39 5.01
N LYS A 92 -18.04 3.51 6.17
CA LYS A 92 -18.71 3.53 7.48
C LYS A 92 -18.61 4.90 8.12
N GLU A 93 -19.73 5.38 8.64
CA GLU A 93 -19.76 6.61 9.42
C GLU A 93 -19.58 6.30 10.91
N ALA A 94 -18.59 6.91 11.54
CA ALA A 94 -18.35 6.82 12.98
C ALA A 94 -17.55 8.04 13.46
N GLY A 95 -17.78 8.49 14.68
CA GLY A 95 -16.98 9.53 15.31
C GLY A 95 -16.87 10.84 14.53
N GLY A 96 -17.87 11.18 13.71
CA GLY A 96 -17.89 12.39 12.88
C GLY A 96 -17.05 12.32 11.61
N ALA A 97 -16.58 11.12 11.23
CA ALA A 97 -15.80 10.88 10.00
C ALA A 97 -16.36 9.69 9.22
N TYR A 98 -15.87 9.51 7.99
CA TYR A 98 -16.27 8.45 7.07
C TYR A 98 -15.08 7.53 6.80
N PHE A 99 -15.16 6.29 7.29
CA PHE A 99 -14.09 5.29 7.16
C PHE A 99 -14.26 4.52 5.87
N LEU A 100 -13.25 4.59 5.02
CA LEU A 100 -13.14 3.85 3.78
C LEU A 100 -12.48 2.50 4.10
N GLU A 101 -13.29 1.44 4.27
CA GLU A 101 -12.81 0.13 4.72
C GLU A 101 -12.14 -0.64 3.56
N LEU A 102 -10.81 -0.68 3.55
CA LEU A 102 -9.99 -1.24 2.47
C LEU A 102 -9.51 -2.67 2.73
N TYR A 103 -10.01 -3.33 3.79
CA TYR A 103 -9.43 -4.55 4.35
C TYR A 103 -10.31 -5.81 4.22
N HIS A 104 -11.33 -5.77 3.40
CA HIS A 104 -12.23 -6.92 3.20
C HIS A 104 -11.71 -7.97 2.21
N GLY A 105 -10.47 -7.82 1.75
CA GLY A 105 -9.82 -8.79 0.87
C GLY A 105 -9.22 -9.98 1.60
N ARG A 106 -8.53 -10.84 0.86
CA ARG A 106 -8.01 -12.13 1.31
C ARG A 106 -6.88 -12.06 2.33
N THR A 107 -6.30 -10.89 2.58
CA THR A 107 -5.26 -10.73 3.60
C THR A 107 -5.64 -9.81 4.75
N ALA A 108 -6.87 -9.29 4.72
CA ALA A 108 -7.41 -8.36 5.70
C ALA A 108 -6.57 -7.06 5.84
N ALA A 109 -6.03 -6.55 4.71
CA ALA A 109 -5.29 -5.29 4.62
C ALA A 109 -5.51 -4.61 3.26
N PHE A 110 -5.41 -3.27 3.21
CA PHE A 110 -5.63 -2.45 1.99
C PHE A 110 -4.76 -2.84 0.81
N LYS A 111 -3.65 -3.50 1.08
CA LYS A 111 -2.70 -3.95 0.04
C LYS A 111 -3.35 -4.90 -0.96
N ASP A 112 -4.41 -5.60 -0.57
CA ASP A 112 -5.21 -6.44 -1.44
C ASP A 112 -5.82 -5.66 -2.62
N MET A 113 -6.17 -4.38 -2.40
CA MET A 113 -6.79 -3.55 -3.44
C MET A 113 -5.93 -3.42 -4.70
N ALA A 114 -4.61 -3.37 -4.53
CA ALA A 114 -3.65 -3.27 -5.63
C ALA A 114 -2.96 -4.60 -5.96
N LEU A 115 -2.68 -5.44 -4.96
CA LEU A 115 -1.99 -6.72 -5.19
C LEU A 115 -2.91 -7.80 -5.75
N SER A 116 -4.24 -7.65 -5.66
CA SER A 116 -5.18 -8.52 -6.38
C SER A 116 -5.19 -8.29 -7.89
N ILE A 117 -4.89 -7.08 -8.37
CA ILE A 117 -4.90 -6.75 -9.81
C ILE A 117 -3.51 -6.76 -10.44
N LEU A 118 -2.45 -6.46 -9.69
CA LEU A 118 -1.09 -6.39 -10.22
C LEU A 118 -0.66 -7.63 -11.02
N PRO A 119 -0.96 -8.87 -10.58
CA PRO A 119 -0.58 -10.06 -11.35
C PRO A 119 -1.23 -10.10 -12.74
N TYR A 120 -2.48 -9.69 -12.84
CA TYR A 120 -3.21 -9.64 -14.13
C TYR A 120 -2.67 -8.54 -15.04
N LEU A 121 -2.39 -7.35 -14.48
CA LEU A 121 -1.73 -6.27 -15.21
C LEU A 121 -0.36 -6.73 -15.73
N LEU A 122 0.45 -7.35 -14.87
CA LEU A 122 1.78 -7.81 -15.21
C LEU A 122 1.76 -8.90 -16.30
N THR A 123 0.95 -9.94 -16.15
CA THR A 123 0.89 -11.03 -17.13
C THR A 123 0.29 -10.59 -18.47
N THR A 124 -0.64 -9.64 -18.45
CA THR A 124 -1.15 -9.01 -19.67
C THR A 124 -0.04 -8.17 -20.36
N ALA A 125 0.69 -7.37 -19.57
CA ALA A 125 1.85 -6.62 -20.08
C ALA A 125 2.91 -7.52 -20.72
N MET A 126 3.26 -8.63 -20.07
CA MET A 126 4.21 -9.61 -20.61
C MET A 126 3.77 -10.14 -21.98
N LYS A 127 2.50 -10.48 -22.14
CA LYS A 127 1.96 -10.93 -23.43
C LYS A 127 2.04 -9.83 -24.51
N LYS A 128 1.74 -8.58 -24.14
CA LYS A 128 1.81 -7.43 -25.05
C LYS A 128 3.24 -7.14 -25.53
N GLU A 129 4.21 -7.25 -24.64
CA GLU A 129 5.61 -6.98 -24.91
C GLU A 129 6.38 -8.23 -25.44
N ASN A 130 5.68 -9.36 -25.67
CA ASN A 130 6.25 -10.64 -26.06
C ASN A 130 7.37 -11.11 -25.12
N GLU A 131 7.21 -10.87 -23.80
CA GLU A 131 8.13 -11.39 -22.78
C GLU A 131 7.83 -12.87 -22.54
N GLU A 132 8.74 -13.73 -22.95
CA GLU A 132 8.58 -15.20 -22.85
C GLU A 132 9.10 -15.75 -21.51
N LYS A 133 9.89 -14.96 -20.77
CA LYS A 133 10.45 -15.40 -19.49
C LYS A 133 9.41 -15.33 -18.40
N LYS A 134 9.43 -16.32 -17.49
CA LYS A 134 8.70 -16.21 -16.24
C LYS A 134 9.17 -14.98 -15.44
N ILE A 135 8.29 -14.35 -14.69
CA ILE A 135 8.65 -13.28 -13.77
C ILE A 135 8.73 -13.84 -12.34
N CYS A 136 9.90 -13.74 -11.73
CA CYS A 136 10.08 -14.03 -10.32
C CYS A 136 9.91 -12.74 -9.50
N ILE A 137 8.85 -12.66 -8.74
CA ILE A 137 8.59 -11.57 -7.79
C ILE A 137 9.39 -11.83 -6.52
N LEU A 138 10.29 -10.92 -6.20
CA LEU A 138 11.12 -11.00 -5.01
C LEU A 138 10.74 -9.89 -4.02
N THR A 139 10.43 -10.26 -2.78
CA THR A 139 9.94 -9.32 -1.77
C THR A 139 10.54 -9.60 -0.41
N ALA A 140 11.09 -8.57 0.25
CA ALA A 140 11.30 -8.55 1.69
C ALA A 140 10.10 -7.88 2.36
N THR A 141 9.64 -8.43 3.48
CA THR A 141 8.45 -7.95 4.16
C THR A 141 8.57 -7.92 5.68
N SER A 142 7.90 -6.95 6.30
CA SER A 142 7.60 -6.92 7.74
C SER A 142 6.19 -7.49 8.05
N GLY A 143 5.58 -8.23 7.10
CA GLY A 143 4.29 -8.91 7.27
C GLY A 143 3.31 -8.69 6.12
N ASP A 144 2.52 -7.62 6.14
CA ASP A 144 1.36 -7.41 5.27
C ASP A 144 1.66 -7.40 3.77
N THR A 145 2.74 -6.76 3.34
CA THR A 145 3.06 -6.65 1.91
C THR A 145 3.42 -7.99 1.32
N GLY A 146 4.23 -8.79 2.03
CA GLY A 146 4.61 -10.13 1.60
C GLY A 146 3.39 -11.04 1.49
N LYS A 147 2.54 -11.07 2.54
CA LYS A 147 1.31 -11.87 2.50
C LYS A 147 0.39 -11.47 1.36
N ALA A 148 0.16 -10.17 1.15
CA ALA A 148 -0.71 -9.71 0.08
C ALA A 148 -0.13 -10.01 -1.33
N ALA A 149 1.20 -9.97 -1.47
CA ALA A 149 1.86 -10.37 -2.71
C ALA A 149 1.74 -11.88 -2.95
N LEU A 150 2.00 -12.71 -1.92
CA LEU A 150 1.80 -14.16 -2.00
C LEU A 150 0.38 -14.51 -2.45
N GLU A 151 -0.63 -13.92 -1.81
CA GLU A 151 -2.03 -14.17 -2.14
C GLU A 151 -2.41 -13.70 -3.55
N GLY A 152 -1.86 -12.56 -3.98
CA GLY A 152 -2.13 -12.01 -5.30
C GLY A 152 -1.52 -12.84 -6.44
N PHE A 153 -0.29 -13.34 -6.25
CA PHE A 153 0.45 -14.09 -7.26
C PHE A 153 0.27 -15.62 -7.18
N ALA A 154 -0.42 -16.14 -6.14
CA ALA A 154 -0.66 -17.58 -6.00
C ALA A 154 -1.29 -18.16 -7.26
N ASP A 155 -0.65 -19.19 -7.83
CA ASP A 155 -1.09 -19.92 -9.04
C ASP A 155 -1.29 -19.05 -10.28
N VAL A 156 -0.67 -17.86 -10.35
CA VAL A 156 -0.71 -17.02 -11.56
C VAL A 156 0.30 -17.55 -12.59
N PRO A 157 -0.16 -18.02 -13.77
CA PRO A 157 0.73 -18.60 -14.77
C PRO A 157 1.82 -17.63 -15.22
N GLY A 158 3.06 -18.13 -15.38
CA GLY A 158 4.20 -17.34 -15.82
C GLY A 158 4.84 -16.50 -14.72
N THR A 159 4.45 -16.73 -13.46
CA THR A 159 5.05 -16.05 -12.30
C THR A 159 5.56 -17.03 -11.27
N GLU A 160 6.62 -16.64 -10.55
CA GLU A 160 7.08 -17.20 -9.29
C GLU A 160 7.10 -16.09 -8.26
N ILE A 161 6.84 -16.40 -7.00
CA ILE A 161 6.97 -15.43 -5.92
C ILE A 161 7.79 -15.98 -4.76
N VAL A 162 8.83 -15.22 -4.38
CA VAL A 162 9.70 -15.53 -3.24
C VAL A 162 9.62 -14.41 -2.23
N VAL A 163 9.22 -14.74 -1.01
CA VAL A 163 9.08 -13.79 0.09
C VAL A 163 10.05 -14.14 1.21
N PHE A 164 10.82 -13.15 1.62
CA PHE A 164 11.67 -13.21 2.80
C PHE A 164 11.10 -12.35 3.93
N PHE A 165 11.06 -12.90 5.14
CA PHE A 165 10.66 -12.16 6.33
C PHE A 165 11.61 -12.46 7.50
N PRO A 166 11.82 -11.54 8.46
CA PRO A 166 12.69 -11.77 9.60
C PRO A 166 12.10 -12.80 10.54
N ASN A 167 12.89 -13.83 10.88
CA ASN A 167 12.53 -14.80 11.91
C ASN A 167 12.28 -14.05 13.23
N HIS A 168 11.13 -14.26 13.88
CA HIS A 168 10.69 -13.52 15.07
C HIS A 168 10.52 -11.99 14.90
N GLY A 169 10.47 -11.47 13.66
CA GLY A 169 10.35 -10.04 13.37
C GLY A 169 8.97 -9.59 12.86
N VAL A 170 7.98 -10.48 12.85
CA VAL A 170 6.58 -10.22 12.46
C VAL A 170 5.64 -10.74 13.54
N SER A 171 4.37 -10.29 13.56
CA SER A 171 3.40 -10.85 14.50
C SER A 171 3.11 -12.32 14.18
N GLU A 172 2.74 -13.12 15.20
CA GLU A 172 2.39 -14.53 15.04
C GLU A 172 1.30 -14.74 13.98
N VAL A 173 0.31 -13.85 13.94
CA VAL A 173 -0.77 -13.88 12.95
C VAL A 173 -0.23 -13.63 11.52
N GLN A 174 0.65 -12.66 11.35
CA GLN A 174 1.26 -12.36 10.05
C GLN A 174 2.19 -13.48 9.59
N GLU A 175 3.00 -14.03 10.49
CA GLU A 175 3.83 -15.19 10.19
C GLU A 175 2.97 -16.37 9.73
N ARG A 176 1.93 -16.71 10.49
CA ARG A 176 1.02 -17.82 10.16
C ARG A 176 0.36 -17.60 8.80
N GLN A 177 -0.06 -16.38 8.47
CA GLN A 177 -0.60 -16.05 7.16
C GLN A 177 0.38 -16.36 6.02
N MET A 178 1.69 -16.15 6.22
CA MET A 178 2.71 -16.38 5.20
C MET A 178 3.09 -17.86 5.11
N ILE A 179 3.40 -18.51 6.23
CA ILE A 179 3.88 -19.90 6.22
C ILE A 179 2.81 -20.95 5.88
N THR A 180 1.52 -20.55 5.91
CA THR A 180 0.40 -21.39 5.46
C THR A 180 -0.08 -21.03 4.04
N GLN A 181 0.64 -20.17 3.32
CA GLN A 181 0.25 -19.77 1.96
C GLN A 181 0.18 -20.97 1.02
N GLU A 182 -0.91 -21.05 0.30
CA GLU A 182 -1.14 -22.03 -0.77
C GLU A 182 -0.68 -21.48 -2.12
N GLY A 183 -0.45 -22.36 -3.09
CA GLY A 183 0.00 -22.03 -4.44
C GLY A 183 1.32 -22.72 -4.78
N ASP A 184 1.39 -23.35 -5.97
CA ASP A 184 2.56 -24.12 -6.39
C ASP A 184 3.75 -23.22 -6.75
N ASN A 185 3.49 -21.96 -7.09
CA ASN A 185 4.50 -20.94 -7.43
C ASN A 185 4.85 -20.00 -6.26
N THR A 186 4.47 -20.36 -5.01
CA THR A 186 4.72 -19.51 -3.83
C THR A 186 5.82 -20.09 -2.95
N HIS A 187 6.80 -19.27 -2.59
CA HIS A 187 7.94 -19.66 -1.78
C HIS A 187 8.16 -18.66 -0.66
N VAL A 188 8.26 -19.15 0.58
CA VAL A 188 8.39 -18.29 1.77
C VAL A 188 9.54 -18.77 2.63
N PHE A 189 10.43 -17.87 3.00
CA PHE A 189 11.59 -18.14 3.83
C PHE A 189 11.67 -17.13 4.97
N ALA A 190 11.81 -17.64 6.19
CA ALA A 190 12.26 -16.83 7.31
C ALA A 190 13.79 -16.68 7.21
N ILE A 191 14.31 -15.50 7.56
CA ILE A 191 15.76 -15.27 7.60
C ILE A 191 16.22 -15.05 9.04
N GLU A 192 17.41 -15.53 9.37
CA GLU A 192 18.09 -15.16 10.59
C GLU A 192 18.67 -13.75 10.46
N GLY A 193 17.89 -12.75 10.95
CA GLY A 193 18.19 -11.33 10.82
C GLY A 193 16.95 -10.48 11.05
N ASN A 194 17.09 -9.19 10.85
CA ASN A 194 16.00 -8.23 10.96
C ASN A 194 15.44 -7.83 9.57
N PHE A 195 14.45 -6.95 9.55
CA PHE A 195 13.82 -6.52 8.30
C PHE A 195 14.77 -5.76 7.36
N ASP A 196 15.70 -4.97 7.90
CA ASP A 196 16.68 -4.24 7.09
C ASP A 196 17.68 -5.21 6.44
N ASP A 197 18.01 -6.31 7.13
CA ASP A 197 18.84 -7.39 6.59
C ASP A 197 18.13 -8.07 5.41
N ALA A 198 16.83 -8.40 5.57
CA ALA A 198 16.01 -8.95 4.49
C ALA A 198 15.97 -8.02 3.26
N GLN A 199 15.72 -6.74 3.48
CA GLN A 199 15.71 -5.73 2.40
C GLN A 199 17.06 -5.59 1.72
N THR A 200 18.13 -5.58 2.51
CA THR A 200 19.49 -5.47 1.99
C THR A 200 19.85 -6.70 1.15
N GLY A 201 19.47 -7.89 1.60
CA GLY A 201 19.65 -9.15 0.86
C GLY A 201 18.92 -9.11 -0.48
N VAL A 202 17.65 -8.73 -0.48
CA VAL A 202 16.85 -8.58 -1.72
C VAL A 202 17.46 -7.54 -2.67
N LYS A 203 17.90 -6.37 -2.17
CA LYS A 203 18.57 -5.35 -2.99
C LYS A 203 19.87 -5.85 -3.60
N LYS A 204 20.67 -6.64 -2.87
CA LYS A 204 21.90 -7.26 -3.39
C LYS A 204 21.58 -8.20 -4.54
N ILE A 205 20.55 -9.06 -4.41
CA ILE A 205 20.11 -9.98 -5.46
C ILE A 205 19.68 -9.20 -6.72
N PHE A 206 18.90 -8.13 -6.58
CA PHE A 206 18.50 -7.29 -7.72
C PHE A 206 19.66 -6.61 -8.42
N ASN A 207 20.72 -6.27 -7.70
CA ASN A 207 21.90 -5.58 -8.25
C ASN A 207 23.00 -6.54 -8.75
N ASP A 208 22.83 -7.85 -8.58
CA ASP A 208 23.78 -8.87 -9.05
C ASP A 208 23.47 -9.25 -10.50
N GLY A 209 24.22 -8.63 -11.44
CA GLY A 209 24.07 -8.90 -12.87
C GLY A 209 24.40 -10.36 -13.25
N ALA A 210 25.38 -10.99 -12.60
CA ALA A 210 25.73 -12.38 -12.87
C ALA A 210 24.62 -13.33 -12.42
N PHE A 211 23.98 -13.02 -11.29
CA PHE A 211 22.83 -13.79 -10.81
C PHE A 211 21.61 -13.58 -11.72
N ALA A 212 21.36 -12.36 -12.18
CA ALA A 212 20.30 -12.06 -13.16
C ALA A 212 20.49 -12.84 -14.47
N GLU A 213 21.72 -12.91 -15.00
CA GLU A 213 22.04 -13.72 -16.19
C GLU A 213 21.83 -15.22 -15.95
N LYS A 214 22.19 -15.71 -14.75
CA LYS A 214 21.96 -17.10 -14.37
C LYS A 214 20.46 -17.44 -14.34
N LEU A 215 19.61 -16.58 -13.74
CA LEU A 215 18.16 -16.76 -13.74
C LEU A 215 17.57 -16.67 -15.16
N ALA A 216 18.10 -15.78 -15.99
CA ALA A 216 17.71 -15.68 -17.39
C ALA A 216 17.99 -16.98 -18.16
N GLY A 217 19.05 -17.72 -17.82
CA GLY A 217 19.34 -19.06 -18.32
C GLY A 217 18.28 -20.11 -17.95
N PHE A 218 17.53 -19.91 -16.89
CA PHE A 218 16.38 -20.74 -16.51
C PHE A 218 15.05 -20.18 -17.05
N GLY A 219 15.11 -19.19 -17.96
CA GLY A 219 13.91 -18.58 -18.51
C GLY A 219 13.16 -17.69 -17.51
N CYS A 220 13.86 -17.12 -16.54
CA CYS A 220 13.26 -16.29 -15.49
C CYS A 220 13.90 -14.89 -15.42
N LYS A 221 13.10 -13.89 -15.03
CA LYS A 221 13.50 -12.50 -14.82
C LYS A 221 12.98 -12.01 -13.48
N LEU A 222 13.81 -11.30 -12.72
CA LEU A 222 13.38 -10.69 -11.45
C LEU A 222 12.49 -9.47 -11.68
N SER A 223 11.47 -9.35 -10.84
CA SER A 223 10.66 -8.14 -10.71
C SER A 223 10.24 -7.96 -9.25
N SER A 224 9.67 -6.80 -8.94
CA SER A 224 9.26 -6.46 -7.58
C SER A 224 7.78 -6.09 -7.53
N ALA A 225 7.08 -6.60 -6.51
CA ALA A 225 5.74 -6.19 -6.15
C ALA A 225 5.72 -5.07 -5.10
N ASN A 226 6.81 -4.33 -4.91
CA ASN A 226 6.88 -3.23 -3.95
C ASN A 226 5.97 -2.05 -4.34
N SER A 227 5.66 -1.18 -3.36
CA SER A 227 4.76 -0.02 -3.57
C SER A 227 5.25 0.99 -4.60
N ILE A 228 6.52 0.89 -5.03
CA ILE A 228 7.11 1.74 -6.06
C ILE A 228 6.65 1.38 -7.49
N ASN A 229 6.14 0.17 -7.73
CA ASN A 229 5.60 -0.21 -9.02
C ASN A 229 4.33 0.60 -9.31
N ILE A 230 4.24 1.21 -10.51
CA ILE A 230 3.08 2.02 -10.92
C ILE A 230 1.78 1.19 -10.95
N GLY A 231 1.88 -0.10 -11.25
CA GLY A 231 0.78 -1.06 -11.20
C GLY A 231 0.22 -1.30 -9.80
N ARG A 232 0.91 -0.82 -8.75
CA ARG A 232 0.42 -0.79 -7.38
C ARG A 232 -0.16 0.56 -6.97
N LEU A 233 0.31 1.65 -7.57
CA LEU A 233 -0.19 2.98 -7.27
C LEU A 233 -1.56 3.24 -7.91
N VAL A 234 -1.66 3.03 -9.22
CA VAL A 234 -2.84 3.38 -10.01
C VAL A 234 -4.14 2.72 -9.52
N PRO A 235 -4.19 1.42 -9.19
CA PRO A 235 -5.43 0.81 -8.71
C PRO A 235 -5.97 1.44 -7.41
N GLN A 236 -5.11 2.07 -6.63
CA GLN A 236 -5.50 2.73 -5.39
C GLN A 236 -6.27 4.04 -5.62
N VAL A 237 -6.15 4.66 -6.79
CA VAL A 237 -6.92 5.86 -7.15
C VAL A 237 -8.42 5.54 -7.15
N ALA A 238 -8.79 4.36 -7.61
CA ALA A 238 -10.18 3.94 -7.78
C ALA A 238 -10.98 3.99 -6.47
N TYR A 239 -10.41 3.59 -5.33
CA TYR A 239 -11.18 3.58 -4.08
C TYR A 239 -11.37 4.99 -3.49
N TYR A 240 -10.54 5.98 -3.83
CA TYR A 240 -10.80 7.37 -3.43
C TYR A 240 -11.89 8.01 -4.28
N VAL A 241 -11.90 7.74 -5.59
CA VAL A 241 -13.02 8.11 -6.45
C VAL A 241 -14.31 7.47 -5.94
N TRP A 242 -14.28 6.15 -5.67
CA TRP A 242 -15.41 5.42 -5.09
C TRP A 242 -15.91 6.02 -3.77
N GLY A 243 -15.00 6.29 -2.84
CA GLY A 243 -15.34 6.88 -1.54
C GLY A 243 -16.05 8.24 -1.69
N TYR A 244 -15.57 9.09 -2.60
CA TYR A 244 -16.24 10.35 -2.93
C TYR A 244 -17.65 10.12 -3.47
N LEU A 245 -17.81 9.21 -4.45
CA LEU A 245 -19.11 8.86 -5.02
C LEU A 245 -20.09 8.36 -3.97
N LYS A 246 -19.62 7.55 -3.00
CA LYS A 246 -20.47 7.04 -1.91
C LYS A 246 -20.94 8.16 -0.97
N LEU A 247 -20.14 9.20 -0.72
CA LEU A 247 -20.58 10.35 0.06
C LEU A 247 -21.65 11.17 -0.71
N VAL A 248 -21.49 11.34 -2.03
CA VAL A 248 -22.49 11.99 -2.86
C VAL A 248 -23.79 11.16 -2.92
N GLU A 249 -23.69 9.86 -3.16
CA GLU A 249 -24.84 8.93 -3.20
C GLU A 249 -25.66 8.95 -1.90
N ARG A 250 -24.96 9.05 -0.74
CA ARG A 250 -25.61 9.12 0.58
C ARG A 250 -26.14 10.51 0.93
N GLY A 251 -25.90 11.51 0.09
CA GLY A 251 -26.34 12.90 0.36
C GLY A 251 -25.53 13.59 1.47
N VAL A 252 -24.35 13.08 1.82
CA VAL A 252 -23.43 13.74 2.76
C VAL A 252 -22.88 15.02 2.16
N ILE A 253 -22.56 14.97 0.87
CA ILE A 253 -22.12 16.10 0.04
C ILE A 253 -22.86 16.09 -1.29
N LYS A 254 -22.85 17.24 -1.99
CA LYS A 254 -23.26 17.32 -3.40
C LYS A 254 -22.05 17.11 -4.31
N ALA A 255 -22.29 16.65 -5.53
CA ALA A 255 -21.25 16.62 -6.56
C ALA A 255 -20.59 18.00 -6.72
N GLY A 256 -19.27 18.04 -6.67
CA GLY A 256 -18.48 19.28 -6.71
C GLY A 256 -18.15 19.89 -5.33
N GLU A 257 -18.78 19.46 -4.24
CA GLU A 257 -18.38 19.86 -2.89
C GLU A 257 -17.12 19.13 -2.45
N LYS A 258 -16.29 19.80 -1.64
CA LYS A 258 -15.00 19.27 -1.19
C LYS A 258 -15.15 18.20 -0.12
N VAL A 259 -14.19 17.27 -0.12
CA VAL A 259 -13.94 16.34 0.98
C VAL A 259 -12.49 16.46 1.42
N ASN A 260 -12.19 16.21 2.68
CA ASN A 260 -10.83 15.96 3.13
C ASN A 260 -10.54 14.46 3.08
N ILE A 261 -9.27 14.10 2.89
CA ILE A 261 -8.82 12.70 2.87
C ILE A 261 -7.72 12.54 3.89
N CYS A 262 -7.95 11.69 4.90
CA CYS A 262 -6.97 11.37 5.94
C CYS A 262 -6.42 9.96 5.73
N VAL A 263 -5.10 9.83 5.73
CA VAL A 263 -4.42 8.57 5.41
C VAL A 263 -3.33 8.25 6.42
N PRO A 264 -3.43 7.11 7.15
CA PRO A 264 -2.29 6.58 7.88
C PRO A 264 -1.17 6.22 6.91
N THR A 265 -0.04 6.92 6.99
CA THR A 265 0.94 6.97 5.91
C THR A 265 2.29 6.40 6.30
N GLY A 266 2.77 5.42 5.51
CA GLY A 266 4.15 4.93 5.51
C GLY A 266 4.86 5.28 4.20
N ASN A 267 4.89 4.35 3.23
CA ASN A 267 5.58 4.51 1.94
C ASN A 267 4.90 5.49 0.95
N PHE A 268 3.96 6.28 1.39
CA PHE A 268 3.28 7.36 0.64
C PHE A 268 2.42 6.91 -0.56
N GLY A 269 2.36 5.64 -0.92
CA GLY A 269 1.60 5.17 -2.08
C GLY A 269 0.11 5.43 -1.95
N ASN A 270 -0.47 5.18 -0.79
CA ASN A 270 -1.89 5.34 -0.52
C ASN A 270 -2.34 6.81 -0.62
N ILE A 271 -1.70 7.73 0.11
CA ILE A 271 -2.05 9.17 0.07
C ILE A 271 -1.72 9.80 -1.31
N LEU A 272 -0.70 9.31 -2.01
CA LEU A 272 -0.41 9.74 -3.38
C LEU A 272 -1.53 9.34 -4.35
N ALA A 273 -2.15 8.18 -4.16
CA ALA A 273 -3.34 7.80 -4.94
C ALA A 273 -4.53 8.74 -4.67
N ALA A 274 -4.69 9.21 -3.42
CA ALA A 274 -5.66 10.27 -3.11
C ALA A 274 -5.34 11.58 -3.85
N TYR A 275 -4.06 11.97 -3.87
CA TYR A 275 -3.61 13.13 -4.65
C TYR A 275 -3.91 12.96 -6.14
N TYR A 276 -3.67 11.77 -6.71
CA TYR A 276 -4.02 11.50 -8.11
C TYR A 276 -5.52 11.62 -8.36
N ALA A 277 -6.37 11.10 -7.46
CA ALA A 277 -7.83 11.27 -7.55
C ALA A 277 -8.22 12.75 -7.55
N GLY A 278 -7.57 13.57 -6.72
CA GLY A 278 -7.74 15.02 -6.72
C GLY A 278 -7.35 15.66 -8.06
N GLN A 279 -6.20 15.29 -8.61
CA GLN A 279 -5.74 15.77 -9.91
C GLN A 279 -6.61 15.30 -11.09
N MET A 280 -7.30 14.17 -10.96
CA MET A 280 -8.30 13.71 -11.94
C MET A 280 -9.59 14.54 -11.92
N GLY A 281 -9.85 15.28 -10.85
CA GLY A 281 -11.03 16.16 -10.72
C GLY A 281 -11.94 15.87 -9.55
N ILE A 282 -11.58 14.95 -8.64
CA ILE A 282 -12.29 14.81 -7.36
C ILE A 282 -11.99 16.04 -6.48
N PRO A 283 -13.02 16.77 -6.00
CA PRO A 283 -12.81 17.96 -5.20
C PRO A 283 -12.25 17.61 -3.80
N VAL A 284 -10.94 17.68 -3.64
CA VAL A 284 -10.28 17.48 -2.34
C VAL A 284 -9.97 18.82 -1.69
N GLY A 285 -10.32 18.96 -0.41
CA GLY A 285 -10.02 20.14 0.39
C GLY A 285 -8.61 20.09 0.96
N LYS A 286 -8.30 18.99 1.67
CA LYS A 286 -7.03 18.76 2.34
C LYS A 286 -6.65 17.29 2.30
N PHE A 287 -5.35 17.02 2.11
CA PHE A 287 -4.74 15.70 2.32
C PHE A 287 -4.10 15.67 3.70
N ILE A 288 -4.67 14.90 4.62
CA ILE A 288 -4.20 14.78 6.00
C ILE A 288 -3.30 13.56 6.08
N CYS A 289 -2.00 13.80 6.21
CA CYS A 289 -0.96 12.77 6.30
C CYS A 289 -0.72 12.43 7.77
N ALA A 290 -1.19 11.26 8.19
CA ALA A 290 -1.03 10.80 9.55
C ALA A 290 0.23 9.94 9.69
N SER A 291 1.07 10.26 10.66
CA SER A 291 2.28 9.52 11.05
C SER A 291 2.13 8.96 12.47
N ASN A 292 2.84 7.88 12.76
CA ASN A 292 3.05 7.45 14.14
C ASN A 292 4.26 8.18 14.75
N LYS A 293 4.87 7.64 15.80
CA LYS A 293 6.06 8.22 16.44
C LYS A 293 7.22 8.47 15.46
N ASN A 294 7.29 7.73 14.34
CA ASN A 294 8.21 7.97 13.23
C ASN A 294 7.68 9.11 12.34
N ARG A 295 7.81 10.33 12.80
CA ARG A 295 7.13 11.52 12.28
C ARG A 295 7.84 12.26 11.13
N VAL A 296 8.66 11.54 10.33
CA VAL A 296 9.45 12.15 9.25
C VAL A 296 8.58 12.92 8.25
N LEU A 297 7.42 12.38 7.88
CA LEU A 297 6.47 13.04 6.96
C LEU A 297 5.80 14.24 7.60
N THR A 298 5.39 14.13 8.86
CA THR A 298 4.80 15.26 9.61
C THR A 298 5.75 16.47 9.65
N ASP A 299 7.00 16.23 10.03
CA ASP A 299 8.03 17.29 10.08
C ASP A 299 8.31 17.86 8.68
N PHE A 300 8.34 16.99 7.65
CA PHE A 300 8.51 17.41 6.27
C PHE A 300 7.40 18.35 5.79
N PHE A 301 6.14 18.03 6.01
CA PHE A 301 5.02 18.89 5.62
C PHE A 301 5.02 20.22 6.37
N GLN A 302 5.50 20.25 7.60
CA GLN A 302 5.59 21.48 8.41
C GLN A 302 6.75 22.37 8.00
N THR A 303 7.88 21.79 7.59
CA THR A 303 9.15 22.54 7.43
C THR A 303 9.66 22.62 5.99
N GLY A 304 9.29 21.66 5.13
CA GLY A 304 9.90 21.44 3.81
C GLY A 304 11.28 20.81 3.87
N ASN A 305 11.76 20.43 5.07
CA ASN A 305 13.00 19.68 5.26
C ASN A 305 12.67 18.20 5.49
N TYR A 306 13.28 17.31 4.72
CA TYR A 306 13.18 15.86 4.90
C TYR A 306 14.50 15.33 5.45
N SER A 307 14.48 14.78 6.67
CA SER A 307 15.71 14.30 7.31
C SER A 307 15.51 12.94 7.94
N THR A 308 16.42 12.00 7.61
CA THR A 308 16.49 10.65 8.22
C THR A 308 17.50 10.61 9.39
N LYS A 309 18.09 11.74 9.79
CA LYS A 309 18.98 11.89 10.94
C LYS A 309 18.18 11.89 12.24
N ARG A 310 17.49 10.80 12.51
CA ARG A 310 16.61 10.64 13.68
C ARG A 310 16.56 9.21 14.16
N GLU A 311 16.08 9.03 15.37
CA GLU A 311 15.85 7.72 15.95
C GLU A 311 14.70 7.01 15.22
N PHE A 312 14.82 5.69 15.05
CA PHE A 312 13.77 4.83 14.53
C PHE A 312 13.06 4.12 15.68
N TYR A 313 11.75 4.13 15.66
CA TYR A 313 10.91 3.54 16.69
C TYR A 313 10.08 2.39 16.14
N LEU A 314 10.08 1.25 16.83
CA LEU A 314 9.12 0.19 16.61
C LEU A 314 7.84 0.54 17.37
N THR A 315 6.70 0.53 16.67
CA THR A 315 5.39 0.91 17.22
C THR A 315 4.37 -0.21 17.02
N ASN A 316 3.15 -0.01 17.54
CA ASN A 316 2.01 -0.89 17.29
C ASN A 316 1.33 -0.68 15.92
N SER A 317 1.83 0.26 15.11
CA SER A 317 1.38 0.50 13.73
C SER A 317 2.53 0.28 12.72
N PRO A 318 3.04 -0.96 12.59
CA PRO A 318 4.33 -1.26 11.95
C PRO A 318 4.42 -0.90 10.47
N SER A 319 3.30 -0.83 9.73
CA SER A 319 3.32 -0.39 8.33
C SER A 319 3.68 1.10 8.15
N MET A 320 3.70 1.86 9.25
CA MET A 320 4.08 3.28 9.32
C MET A 320 5.46 3.48 9.95
N ASP A 321 6.13 2.41 10.39
CA ASP A 321 7.50 2.47 10.93
C ASP A 321 8.48 2.61 9.78
N ILE A 322 8.71 3.86 9.37
CA ILE A 322 9.59 4.20 8.26
C ILE A 322 10.44 5.45 8.55
N LEU A 323 11.62 5.52 7.96
CA LEU A 323 12.42 6.73 7.85
C LEU A 323 12.47 7.26 6.41
N ILE A 324 12.32 6.39 5.42
CA ILE A 324 12.29 6.74 4.01
C ILE A 324 10.93 6.38 3.43
N SER A 325 10.21 7.40 2.99
CA SER A 325 8.89 7.28 2.38
C SER A 325 9.00 7.28 0.85
N SER A 326 9.05 6.09 0.25
CA SER A 326 9.53 5.88 -1.13
C SER A 326 8.71 6.59 -2.20
N ASN A 327 7.39 6.68 -2.08
CA ASN A 327 6.57 7.32 -3.11
C ASN A 327 6.44 8.84 -2.94
N LEU A 328 7.00 9.42 -1.88
CA LEU A 328 7.08 10.88 -1.74
C LEU A 328 7.82 11.51 -2.92
N GLU A 329 8.82 10.82 -3.46
CA GLU A 329 9.55 11.24 -4.66
C GLU A 329 8.61 11.57 -5.84
N ARG A 330 7.51 10.82 -6.01
CA ARG A 330 6.51 11.10 -7.05
C ARG A 330 5.74 12.39 -6.78
N LEU A 331 5.37 12.65 -5.52
CA LEU A 331 4.72 13.92 -5.17
C LEU A 331 5.66 15.09 -5.46
N LEU A 332 6.91 15.02 -4.99
CA LEU A 332 7.93 16.05 -5.24
C LEU A 332 8.09 16.34 -6.73
N TYR A 333 8.11 15.28 -7.56
CA TYR A 333 8.19 15.43 -9.01
C TYR A 333 7.00 16.23 -9.58
N HIS A 334 5.77 15.91 -9.15
CA HIS A 334 4.59 16.67 -9.61
C HIS A 334 4.61 18.11 -9.11
N LEU A 335 4.97 18.35 -7.85
CA LEU A 335 5.06 19.68 -7.27
C LEU A 335 6.22 20.52 -7.83
N SER A 336 7.29 19.90 -8.34
CA SER A 336 8.38 20.58 -9.04
C SER A 336 8.05 20.91 -10.50
N GLU A 337 6.80 20.73 -10.94
CA GLU A 337 6.40 20.89 -12.34
C GLU A 337 7.16 19.97 -13.31
N GLY A 338 7.55 18.78 -12.82
CA GLY A 338 8.22 17.77 -13.62
C GLY A 338 9.74 17.98 -13.81
N LYS A 339 10.39 18.73 -12.95
CA LYS A 339 11.85 19.02 -13.01
C LYS A 339 12.67 17.82 -12.49
N GLY A 340 12.86 16.79 -13.32
CA GLY A 340 13.53 15.56 -12.92
C GLY A 340 14.96 15.76 -12.41
N ALA A 341 15.71 16.76 -12.91
CA ALA A 341 17.06 17.06 -12.40
C ALA A 341 17.01 17.52 -10.92
N GLU A 342 16.05 18.36 -10.55
CA GLU A 342 15.84 18.78 -9.16
C GLU A 342 15.54 17.57 -8.26
N ILE A 343 14.68 16.65 -8.71
CA ILE A 343 14.36 15.45 -7.94
C ILE A 343 15.58 14.55 -7.78
N SER A 344 16.37 14.40 -8.84
CA SER A 344 17.62 13.63 -8.77
C SER A 344 18.59 14.20 -7.73
N GLU A 345 18.73 15.54 -7.66
CA GLU A 345 19.55 16.21 -6.64
C GLU A 345 19.03 15.95 -5.23
N LEU A 346 17.70 16.08 -4.99
CA LEU A 346 17.09 15.81 -3.68
C LEU A 346 17.31 14.35 -3.23
N MET A 347 17.13 13.38 -4.15
CA MET A 347 17.33 11.97 -3.82
C MET A 347 18.80 11.62 -3.57
N ASN A 348 19.73 12.25 -4.30
CA ASN A 348 21.15 12.11 -4.04
C ASN A 348 21.56 12.73 -2.67
N ALA A 349 21.01 13.88 -2.31
CA ALA A 349 21.20 14.48 -0.98
C ALA A 349 20.65 13.57 0.13
N LEU A 350 19.48 12.95 -0.07
CA LEU A 350 18.94 12.00 0.90
C LEU A 350 19.86 10.77 1.05
N GLU A 351 20.41 10.26 -0.04
CA GLU A 351 21.30 9.09 0.00
C GLU A 351 22.63 9.39 0.70
N ASN A 352 23.24 10.55 0.40
CA ASN A 352 24.57 10.93 0.88
C ASN A 352 24.53 11.71 2.20
N ASP A 353 23.70 12.74 2.27
CA ASP A 353 23.65 13.68 3.40
C ASP A 353 22.56 13.32 4.42
N LYS A 354 21.70 12.34 4.09
CA LYS A 354 20.56 11.88 4.90
C LYS A 354 19.45 12.92 5.10
N GLU A 355 19.49 14.01 4.36
CA GLU A 355 18.48 15.07 4.41
C GLU A 355 18.49 15.93 3.13
N TYR A 356 17.38 16.64 2.89
CA TYR A 356 17.27 17.68 1.88
C TYR A 356 16.23 18.73 2.27
N ASP A 357 16.37 19.93 1.69
CA ASP A 357 15.35 20.99 1.71
C ASP A 357 14.75 21.14 0.30
N VAL A 358 13.42 21.28 0.24
CA VAL A 358 12.74 21.47 -1.05
C VAL A 358 12.75 22.92 -1.49
N SER A 359 12.68 23.15 -2.82
CA SER A 359 12.53 24.48 -3.39
C SER A 359 11.22 25.17 -2.96
N GLN A 360 11.13 26.48 -3.18
CA GLN A 360 9.92 27.25 -2.87
C GLN A 360 8.73 26.75 -3.70
N THR A 361 8.92 26.38 -4.96
CA THR A 361 7.87 25.82 -5.83
C THR A 361 7.24 24.57 -5.24
N ILE A 362 8.07 23.63 -4.79
CA ILE A 362 7.58 22.41 -4.12
C ILE A 362 6.90 22.78 -2.80
N ARG A 363 7.51 23.68 -1.99
CA ARG A 363 6.95 24.11 -0.70
C ARG A 363 5.56 24.72 -0.83
N ASP A 364 5.32 25.53 -1.86
CA ASP A 364 4.02 26.14 -2.13
C ASP A 364 2.96 25.06 -2.43
N GLY A 365 3.34 24.00 -3.16
CA GLY A 365 2.46 22.85 -3.44
C GLY A 365 2.18 21.95 -2.23
N LEU A 366 3.02 22.00 -1.18
CA LEU A 366 2.76 21.27 0.06
C LEU A 366 1.60 21.87 0.88
N ALA A 367 1.13 23.07 0.55
CA ALA A 367 0.03 23.74 1.26
C ALA A 367 -1.29 22.94 1.23
N ASP A 368 -1.48 22.04 0.26
CA ASP A 368 -2.65 21.14 0.21
C ASP A 368 -2.57 19.97 1.20
N PHE A 369 -1.40 19.79 1.82
CA PHE A 369 -1.17 18.72 2.79
C PHE A 369 -1.10 19.27 4.23
N TRP A 370 -1.58 18.47 5.15
CA TRP A 370 -1.41 18.71 6.58
C TRP A 370 -0.84 17.45 7.24
N GLY A 371 0.22 17.59 8.03
CA GLY A 371 0.90 16.47 8.69
C GLY A 371 0.66 16.47 10.18
N GLY A 372 0.23 15.34 10.74
CA GLY A 372 0.06 15.13 12.17
C GLY A 372 0.61 13.79 12.63
N THR A 373 0.67 13.59 13.95
CA THR A 373 1.26 12.38 14.55
C THR A 373 0.45 11.91 15.76
N ALA A 374 0.47 10.60 16.01
CA ALA A 374 -0.05 10.00 17.23
C ALA A 374 0.98 9.08 17.88
N THR A 375 1.04 9.09 19.21
CA THR A 375 1.85 8.15 20.01
C THR A 375 1.15 6.79 20.12
N VAL A 376 1.85 5.78 20.66
CA VAL A 376 1.28 4.46 20.94
C VAL A 376 0.14 4.57 21.96
N GLU A 377 0.32 5.39 22.99
CA GLU A 377 -0.66 5.63 24.03
C GLU A 377 -1.93 6.28 23.47
N GLU A 378 -1.78 7.34 22.67
CA GLU A 378 -2.90 8.00 21.98
C GLU A 378 -3.60 7.06 21.01
N THR A 379 -2.86 6.21 20.32
CA THR A 379 -3.41 5.19 19.42
C THR A 379 -4.29 4.20 20.18
N ASN A 380 -3.83 3.68 21.31
CA ASN A 380 -4.60 2.75 22.14
C ASN A 380 -5.85 3.42 22.74
N GLU A 381 -5.72 4.64 23.25
CA GLU A 381 -6.87 5.42 23.76
C GLU A 381 -7.90 5.65 22.64
N THR A 382 -7.45 5.94 21.45
CA THR A 382 -8.31 6.16 20.27
C THR A 382 -9.08 4.90 19.88
N ILE A 383 -8.46 3.72 19.87
CA ILE A 383 -9.14 2.44 19.62
C ILE A 383 -10.23 2.21 20.69
N GLY A 384 -9.85 2.35 21.96
CA GLY A 384 -10.76 2.13 23.09
C GLY A 384 -11.95 3.09 23.07
N SER A 385 -11.72 4.39 22.85
CA SER A 385 -12.79 5.39 22.79
C SER A 385 -13.68 5.22 21.56
N MET A 386 -13.12 4.94 20.37
CA MET A 386 -13.91 4.70 19.17
C MET A 386 -14.88 3.53 19.37
N TYR A 387 -14.40 2.41 19.93
CA TYR A 387 -15.28 1.29 20.20
C TYR A 387 -16.32 1.61 21.28
N ARG A 388 -15.94 2.21 22.40
CA ARG A 388 -16.84 2.53 23.53
C ARG A 388 -17.93 3.51 23.14
N ASP A 389 -17.56 4.58 22.41
CA ASP A 389 -18.44 5.72 22.16
C ASP A 389 -19.25 5.56 20.86
N ASN A 390 -18.74 4.78 19.89
CA ASN A 390 -19.35 4.60 18.56
C ASN A 390 -19.66 3.15 18.21
N GLY A 391 -19.25 2.16 19.01
CA GLY A 391 -19.39 0.74 18.68
C GLY A 391 -18.58 0.31 17.45
N TYR A 392 -17.62 1.12 17.02
CA TYR A 392 -16.83 0.88 15.81
C TYR A 392 -15.40 0.47 16.15
N LEU A 393 -15.01 -0.75 15.70
CA LEU A 393 -13.71 -1.32 16.00
C LEU A 393 -12.73 -1.01 14.87
N ILE A 394 -11.62 -0.34 15.20
CA ILE A 394 -10.57 0.05 14.26
C ILE A 394 -9.23 -0.58 14.62
N ASP A 395 -8.36 -0.74 13.60
CA ASP A 395 -6.98 -1.19 13.80
C ASP A 395 -6.07 -0.03 14.25
N THR A 396 -4.85 -0.38 14.61
CA THR A 396 -3.86 0.58 15.12
C THR A 396 -3.48 1.67 14.11
N HIS A 397 -3.41 1.35 12.82
CA HIS A 397 -3.08 2.33 11.77
C HIS A 397 -4.26 3.29 11.55
N THR A 398 -5.47 2.75 11.45
CA THR A 398 -6.69 3.56 11.33
C THR A 398 -6.86 4.48 12.54
N ALA A 399 -6.50 3.99 13.75
CA ALA A 399 -6.54 4.79 14.97
C ALA A 399 -5.56 5.98 14.93
N VAL A 400 -4.33 5.77 14.42
CA VAL A 400 -3.40 6.90 14.16
C VAL A 400 -4.04 7.91 13.21
N GLY A 401 -4.66 7.44 12.10
CA GLY A 401 -5.37 8.31 11.16
C GLY A 401 -6.48 9.12 11.81
N TYR A 402 -7.33 8.45 12.59
CA TYR A 402 -8.46 9.12 13.24
C TYR A 402 -8.01 10.11 14.32
N LYS A 403 -7.00 9.79 15.13
CA LYS A 403 -6.43 10.73 16.12
C LYS A 403 -5.89 11.99 15.44
N VAL A 404 -5.15 11.82 14.36
CA VAL A 404 -4.60 12.94 13.58
C VAL A 404 -5.71 13.78 12.94
N TYR A 405 -6.77 13.16 12.45
CA TYR A 405 -7.97 13.85 11.98
C TYR A 405 -8.61 14.69 13.08
N GLN A 406 -8.78 14.14 14.30
CA GLN A 406 -9.32 14.88 15.44
C GLN A 406 -8.47 16.11 15.79
N ASP A 407 -7.13 15.96 15.77
CA ASP A 407 -6.21 17.06 16.01
C ASP A 407 -6.30 18.13 14.92
N TYR A 408 -6.41 17.71 13.65
CA TYR A 408 -6.61 18.61 12.52
C TYR A 408 -7.89 19.46 12.69
N VAL A 409 -9.03 18.82 12.96
CA VAL A 409 -10.31 19.53 13.18
C VAL A 409 -10.22 20.47 14.37
N LYS A 410 -9.61 20.04 15.47
CA LYS A 410 -9.42 20.87 16.67
C LYS A 410 -8.53 22.09 16.42
N GLU A 411 -7.47 21.92 15.62
CA GLU A 411 -6.49 22.99 15.34
C GLU A 411 -7.03 24.00 14.31
N THR A 412 -7.73 23.51 13.28
CA THR A 412 -8.11 24.33 12.13
C THR A 412 -9.57 24.81 12.18
N GLY A 413 -10.44 24.10 12.90
CA GLY A 413 -11.89 24.32 12.84
C GLY A 413 -12.53 23.89 11.51
N ASP A 414 -11.83 23.13 10.67
CA ASP A 414 -12.33 22.65 9.38
C ASP A 414 -13.26 21.45 9.58
N GLU A 415 -14.57 21.66 9.32
CA GLU A 415 -15.63 20.66 9.42
C GLU A 415 -15.96 19.97 8.08
N THR A 416 -15.12 20.15 7.07
CA THR A 416 -15.30 19.49 5.76
C THR A 416 -15.38 17.98 5.94
N PRO A 417 -16.42 17.29 5.40
CA PRO A 417 -16.54 15.84 5.49
C PRO A 417 -15.23 15.13 5.12
N THR A 418 -14.77 14.24 5.98
CA THR A 418 -13.45 13.63 5.85
C THR A 418 -13.55 12.11 5.63
N LEU A 419 -12.96 11.62 4.54
CA LEU A 419 -12.72 10.20 4.30
C LEU A 419 -11.43 9.78 5.01
N ILE A 420 -11.50 8.78 5.87
CA ILE A 420 -10.34 8.17 6.53
C ILE A 420 -10.07 6.81 5.92
N ALA A 421 -8.88 6.58 5.39
CA ALA A 421 -8.49 5.28 4.90
C ALA A 421 -8.32 4.28 6.05
N SER A 422 -9.25 3.34 6.16
CA SER A 422 -9.19 2.23 7.13
C SER A 422 -8.45 1.06 6.49
N THR A 423 -7.18 0.88 6.89
CA THR A 423 -6.18 0.17 6.10
C THR A 423 -6.00 -1.29 6.46
N ALA A 424 -6.48 -1.72 7.62
CA ALA A 424 -6.38 -3.11 8.07
C ALA A 424 -7.54 -3.50 8.99
N SER A 425 -7.81 -4.80 9.07
CA SER A 425 -8.70 -5.33 10.09
C SER A 425 -8.05 -5.22 11.47
N ALA A 426 -8.81 -4.83 12.49
CA ALA A 426 -8.39 -4.79 13.88
C ALA A 426 -7.79 -6.12 14.36
N TYR A 427 -8.28 -7.24 13.84
CA TYR A 427 -7.82 -8.58 14.20
C TYR A 427 -6.39 -8.92 13.75
N LYS A 428 -5.80 -8.17 12.81
CA LYS A 428 -4.39 -8.33 12.45
C LYS A 428 -3.45 -7.86 13.56
N PHE A 429 -3.93 -6.97 14.41
CA PHE A 429 -3.22 -6.36 15.52
C PHE A 429 -3.97 -6.62 16.84
N ALA A 430 -4.54 -7.84 16.96
CA ALA A 430 -5.46 -8.22 18.01
C ALA A 430 -4.90 -8.01 19.43
N GLU A 431 -3.59 -8.23 19.64
CA GLU A 431 -2.93 -7.94 20.92
C GLU A 431 -3.02 -6.47 21.31
N SER A 432 -2.67 -5.55 20.39
CA SER A 432 -2.76 -4.11 20.64
C SER A 432 -4.20 -3.65 20.82
N VAL A 433 -5.12 -4.22 20.04
CA VAL A 433 -6.55 -3.92 20.14
C VAL A 433 -7.13 -4.44 21.47
N ALA A 434 -6.78 -5.65 21.88
CA ALA A 434 -7.19 -6.21 23.18
C ALA A 434 -6.72 -5.33 24.34
N LYS A 435 -5.46 -4.88 24.29
CA LYS A 435 -4.89 -3.95 25.26
C LYS A 435 -5.63 -2.63 25.32
N ALA A 436 -6.01 -2.08 24.17
CA ALA A 436 -6.81 -0.86 24.06
C ALA A 436 -8.26 -1.03 24.56
N LEU A 437 -8.78 -2.25 24.59
CA LEU A 437 -10.10 -2.61 25.12
C LEU A 437 -10.06 -3.09 26.57
N ASP A 438 -8.94 -2.94 27.28
CA ASP A 438 -8.71 -3.40 28.66
C ASP A 438 -8.98 -4.90 28.85
N LEU A 439 -8.66 -5.74 27.85
CA LEU A 439 -8.78 -7.18 27.95
C LEU A 439 -7.55 -7.79 28.65
N PRO A 440 -7.73 -8.93 29.33
CA PRO A 440 -6.60 -9.66 29.93
C PRO A 440 -5.52 -10.06 28.90
N GLU A 441 -4.30 -10.26 29.38
CA GLU A 441 -3.24 -10.88 28.59
C GLU A 441 -3.59 -12.31 28.18
N GLU A 442 -3.30 -12.66 26.94
CA GLU A 442 -3.57 -13.96 26.36
C GLU A 442 -2.27 -14.67 25.95
N GLU A 443 -2.35 -15.99 25.79
CA GLU A 443 -1.20 -16.85 25.54
C GLU A 443 -0.52 -16.61 24.16
N ASN A 444 -1.33 -16.19 23.16
CA ASN A 444 -0.87 -16.01 21.78
C ASN A 444 -1.81 -15.12 20.96
N GLY A 445 -1.38 -14.75 19.74
CA GLY A 445 -2.12 -13.88 18.84
C GLY A 445 -3.52 -14.36 18.49
N PHE A 446 -3.75 -15.68 18.42
CA PHE A 446 -5.06 -16.25 18.08
C PHE A 446 -6.03 -16.19 19.26
N LYS A 447 -5.54 -16.31 20.48
CA LYS A 447 -6.35 -16.11 21.70
C LYS A 447 -6.77 -14.64 21.84
N TYR A 448 -5.91 -13.70 21.50
CA TYR A 448 -6.30 -12.29 21.41
C TYR A 448 -7.40 -12.06 20.36
N ILE A 449 -7.38 -12.74 19.19
CA ILE A 449 -8.45 -12.67 18.20
C ILE A 449 -9.78 -13.16 18.79
N GLU A 450 -9.77 -14.31 19.50
CA GLU A 450 -10.95 -14.86 20.17
C GLU A 450 -11.48 -13.88 21.22
N ALA A 451 -10.61 -13.38 22.11
CA ALA A 451 -10.99 -12.44 23.18
C ALA A 451 -11.60 -11.12 22.64
N VAL A 452 -11.00 -10.55 21.58
CA VAL A 452 -11.54 -9.34 20.94
C VAL A 452 -12.89 -9.65 20.27
N ALA A 453 -13.05 -10.80 19.61
CA ALA A 453 -14.29 -11.19 18.98
C ALA A 453 -15.42 -11.40 20.01
N ASP A 454 -15.12 -12.08 21.11
CA ASP A 454 -16.08 -12.32 22.21
C ASP A 454 -16.51 -11.00 22.87
N LYS A 455 -15.56 -10.07 23.06
CA LYS A 455 -15.82 -8.75 23.66
C LYS A 455 -16.68 -7.86 22.78
N THR A 456 -16.39 -7.87 21.46
CA THR A 456 -16.95 -6.87 20.54
C THR A 456 -18.14 -7.37 19.72
N GLY A 457 -18.25 -8.69 19.54
CA GLY A 457 -19.20 -9.28 18.60
C GLY A 457 -18.90 -9.00 17.13
N VAL A 458 -17.78 -8.33 16.82
CA VAL A 458 -17.38 -8.05 15.45
C VAL A 458 -16.88 -9.34 14.79
N ARG A 459 -17.32 -9.59 13.56
CA ARG A 459 -16.97 -10.80 12.84
C ARG A 459 -15.48 -10.84 12.49
N VAL A 460 -14.81 -11.94 12.83
CA VAL A 460 -13.42 -12.21 12.39
C VAL A 460 -13.40 -12.43 10.88
N PRO A 461 -12.55 -11.73 10.11
CA PRO A 461 -12.41 -11.95 8.67
C PRO A 461 -12.04 -13.40 8.33
N LYS A 462 -12.52 -13.92 7.20
CA LYS A 462 -12.18 -15.28 6.73
C LYS A 462 -10.68 -15.50 6.62
N ALA A 463 -9.94 -14.47 6.23
CA ALA A 463 -8.49 -14.48 6.11
C ALA A 463 -7.75 -14.82 7.41
N LEU A 464 -8.38 -14.61 8.56
CA LEU A 464 -7.80 -14.81 9.89
C LEU A 464 -8.50 -15.91 10.69
N ARG A 465 -9.70 -16.30 10.26
CA ARG A 465 -10.48 -17.35 10.93
C ARG A 465 -9.83 -18.71 10.74
N ASP A 466 -9.68 -19.46 11.83
CA ASP A 466 -9.09 -20.80 11.83
C ASP A 466 -7.67 -20.87 11.23
N LEU A 467 -6.98 -19.75 11.15
CA LEU A 467 -5.64 -19.64 10.58
C LEU A 467 -4.61 -20.47 11.38
N ASP A 468 -4.78 -20.57 12.69
CA ASP A 468 -4.00 -21.39 13.60
C ASP A 468 -4.09 -22.90 13.28
N LYS A 469 -5.18 -23.34 12.65
CA LYS A 469 -5.44 -24.73 12.29
C LYS A 469 -4.94 -25.09 10.89
N LYS A 470 -4.56 -24.11 10.07
CA LYS A 470 -4.05 -24.35 8.71
C LYS A 470 -2.71 -25.06 8.72
N GLU A 471 -2.51 -25.93 7.73
CA GLU A 471 -1.25 -26.63 7.52
C GLU A 471 -0.11 -25.64 7.23
N ILE A 472 1.01 -25.82 7.92
CA ILE A 472 2.25 -25.07 7.66
C ILE A 472 2.92 -25.69 6.45
N ARG A 473 2.97 -24.95 5.35
CA ARG A 473 3.52 -25.35 4.06
C ARG A 473 4.97 -24.92 3.87
N HIS A 474 5.34 -23.78 4.44
CA HIS A 474 6.68 -23.20 4.31
C HIS A 474 7.39 -23.21 5.67
N ARG A 475 8.51 -23.96 5.76
CA ARG A 475 9.26 -24.17 7.02
C ARG A 475 10.73 -23.73 6.89
N GLY A 476 11.10 -23.10 5.76
CA GLY A 476 12.48 -22.71 5.51
C GLY A 476 12.89 -21.55 6.41
N VAL A 477 13.92 -21.78 7.24
CA VAL A 477 14.66 -20.72 7.93
C VAL A 477 16.06 -20.77 7.36
N ILE A 478 16.57 -19.65 6.87
CA ILE A 478 17.85 -19.57 6.16
C ILE A 478 18.68 -18.40 6.68
N GLU A 479 19.99 -18.50 6.46
CA GLU A 479 20.91 -17.39 6.68
C GLU A 479 20.87 -16.39 5.49
N ILE A 480 21.18 -15.12 5.75
CA ILE A 480 21.16 -14.05 4.72
C ILE A 480 22.00 -14.41 3.49
N PRO A 481 23.22 -15.00 3.59
CA PRO A 481 24.00 -15.40 2.42
C PRO A 481 23.34 -16.49 1.55
N GLU A 482 22.38 -17.24 2.08
CA GLU A 482 21.68 -18.34 1.39
C GLU A 482 20.48 -17.83 0.55
N MET A 483 20.08 -16.57 0.70
CA MET A 483 18.93 -15.99 -0.02
C MET A 483 19.03 -16.17 -1.55
N PRO A 484 20.17 -15.95 -2.24
CA PRO A 484 20.27 -16.17 -3.68
C PRO A 484 20.03 -17.64 -4.07
N GLU A 485 20.54 -18.59 -3.27
CA GLU A 485 20.35 -20.02 -3.53
C GLU A 485 18.87 -20.43 -3.35
N ALA A 486 18.19 -19.86 -2.35
CA ALA A 486 16.76 -20.06 -2.13
C ALA A 486 15.93 -19.56 -3.32
N VAL A 487 16.25 -18.37 -3.89
CA VAL A 487 15.61 -17.85 -5.11
C VAL A 487 15.85 -18.77 -6.29
N GLU A 488 17.09 -19.22 -6.50
CA GLU A 488 17.45 -20.14 -7.59
C GLU A 488 16.69 -21.46 -7.48
N GLY A 489 16.61 -22.03 -6.28
CA GLY A 489 15.85 -23.26 -6.00
C GLY A 489 14.39 -23.12 -6.34
N SER A 490 13.78 -22.00 -5.95
CA SER A 490 12.37 -21.68 -6.21
C SER A 490 12.03 -21.55 -7.71
N VAL A 491 12.96 -21.01 -8.51
CA VAL A 491 12.73 -20.83 -9.96
C VAL A 491 12.89 -22.13 -10.75
N LYS A 492 13.67 -23.10 -10.22
CA LYS A 492 13.89 -24.40 -10.84
C LYS A 492 12.83 -25.45 -10.54
N ALA A 493 12.06 -25.23 -9.48
CA ALA A 493 10.99 -26.11 -9.04
C ALA A 493 9.78 -26.02 -10.00
#